data_8fabfc2bb6deb5b56c151dd00f826bb7
#
_entry.id   8fabfc2bb6deb5b56c151dd00f826bb7
#
_cell.length_a   1.000
_cell.length_b   1.000
_cell.length_c   1.000
_cell.angle_alpha   90.00
_cell.angle_beta   90.00
_cell.angle_gamma   90.00
#
_symmetry.space_group_name_H-M   'P 1'
#
loop_
_entity.id
_entity.type
_entity.pdbx_description
1 polymer ?
#
loop_
_entity_poly.entity_id
_entity_poly.type
_entity_poly.pdbx_seq_one_letter_code
_entity_poly.pdbx_strand_id
1 'polypeptide(L)'
;MCIRDRDKCTGCGVCQEKCPSKKTPSEFNRGLSNRSAIYTPFAQAIPNVPVIDREHCIKFKTGKCGVCSKVCQAGAIDYDQKDEIVTEKYGAIVVATGFDIIKLDNYDEYAYSQSKDVITSLELERIMNAAGPTKGHLERLSDGKAPKELVFIQCVGSRCSDDRGKPYCSKICCMYTAKHAMLIRDKYPDTNVTVFYIDVRT
;
A
#
# COMPACT_ATOMS: atom_id res chain seq x y z
N MET A 1 -0.20 -11.54 -14.15
CA MET A 1 -1.65 -11.41 -13.98
C MET A 1 -2.16 -10.14 -14.65
N CYS A 2 -2.14 -10.11 -15.96
CA CYS A 2 -2.64 -8.99 -16.76
C CYS A 2 -3.77 -9.53 -17.64
N ILE A 3 -4.98 -9.02 -17.48
CA ILE A 3 -6.12 -9.40 -18.32
C ILE A 3 -6.44 -8.19 -19.20
N ARG A 4 -5.39 -7.67 -19.85
CA ARG A 4 -5.48 -6.53 -20.73
C ARG A 4 -4.42 -6.52 -21.80
N ASP A 5 -4.86 -6.23 -22.99
CA ASP A 5 -3.98 -5.86 -24.08
C ASP A 5 -3.34 -4.49 -23.73
N ARG A 6 -2.04 -4.52 -23.42
CA ARG A 6 -1.27 -3.34 -23.00
C ARG A 6 -1.16 -2.30 -24.13
N ASP A 7 -1.13 -2.76 -25.37
CA ASP A 7 -0.95 -1.90 -26.53
C ASP A 7 -2.24 -1.15 -26.90
N LYS A 8 -3.40 -1.73 -26.56
CA LYS A 8 -4.71 -1.09 -26.76
C LYS A 8 -5.14 -0.21 -25.59
N CYS A 9 -4.64 -0.46 -24.38
CA CYS A 9 -5.12 0.24 -23.20
C CYS A 9 -4.62 1.68 -23.12
N THR A 10 -5.54 2.65 -23.05
CA THR A 10 -5.22 4.08 -22.92
C THR A 10 -5.05 4.56 -21.46
N GLY A 11 -5.24 3.69 -20.47
CA GLY A 11 -5.14 4.08 -19.04
C GLY A 11 -6.27 4.97 -18.53
N CYS A 12 -7.38 5.12 -19.24
CA CYS A 12 -8.46 6.08 -18.94
C CYS A 12 -9.21 5.85 -17.60
N GLY A 13 -9.07 4.69 -16.97
CA GLY A 13 -9.65 4.39 -15.65
C GLY A 13 -11.16 4.11 -15.60
N VAL A 14 -11.92 4.31 -16.68
CA VAL A 14 -13.39 4.11 -16.72
C VAL A 14 -13.82 2.72 -16.23
N CYS A 15 -13.06 1.69 -16.56
CA CYS A 15 -13.33 0.32 -16.11
C CYS A 15 -13.23 0.15 -14.59
N GLN A 16 -12.31 0.88 -13.92
CA GLN A 16 -12.20 0.89 -12.46
C GLN A 16 -13.40 1.60 -11.85
N GLU A 17 -13.75 2.77 -12.39
CA GLU A 17 -14.89 3.57 -11.93
C GLU A 17 -16.21 2.81 -12.01
N LYS A 18 -16.46 2.11 -13.13
CA LYS A 18 -17.73 1.40 -13.37
C LYS A 18 -17.76 -0.03 -12.84
N CYS A 19 -16.67 -0.52 -12.25
CA CYS A 19 -16.64 -1.86 -11.66
C CYS A 19 -17.61 -1.96 -10.48
N PRO A 20 -18.51 -2.95 -10.43
CA PRO A 20 -19.43 -3.12 -9.31
C PRO A 20 -18.75 -3.69 -8.04
N SER A 21 -17.63 -4.41 -8.18
CA SER A 21 -16.88 -4.96 -7.06
C SER A 21 -15.87 -3.93 -6.54
N LYS A 22 -16.29 -3.13 -5.53
CA LYS A 22 -15.50 -1.99 -4.98
C LYS A 22 -15.11 -2.14 -3.51
N LYS A 23 -15.32 -3.32 -2.93
CA LYS A 23 -15.11 -3.53 -1.49
C LYS A 23 -13.88 -4.37 -1.17
N THR A 24 -12.95 -4.51 -2.11
CA THR A 24 -11.69 -5.22 -1.88
C THR A 24 -10.73 -4.28 -1.15
N PRO A 25 -10.19 -4.67 0.02
CA PRO A 25 -9.18 -3.86 0.68
C PRO A 25 -7.99 -3.59 -0.25
N SER A 26 -7.51 -2.35 -0.28
CA SER A 26 -6.36 -1.97 -1.09
C SER A 26 -5.07 -2.42 -0.40
N GLU A 27 -4.34 -3.34 -1.00
CA GLU A 27 -3.05 -3.82 -0.49
C GLU A 27 -2.02 -2.67 -0.48
N PHE A 28 -2.02 -1.84 -1.52
CA PHE A 28 -1.12 -0.69 -1.62
C PHE A 28 -1.37 0.34 -0.52
N ASN A 29 -2.64 0.55 -0.13
CA ASN A 29 -3.00 1.41 1.00
C ASN A 29 -3.07 0.66 2.34
N ARG A 30 -2.51 -0.54 2.43
CA ARG A 30 -2.46 -1.33 3.67
C ARG A 30 -3.84 -1.61 4.29
N GLY A 31 -4.88 -1.73 3.46
CA GLY A 31 -6.24 -1.93 3.94
C GLY A 31 -6.98 -0.67 4.40
N LEU A 32 -6.31 0.50 4.44
CA LEU A 32 -6.92 1.78 4.86
C LEU A 32 -7.97 2.31 3.89
N SER A 33 -8.05 1.78 2.68
CA SER A 33 -9.09 2.07 1.70
C SER A 33 -9.48 0.83 0.92
N ASN A 34 -10.58 0.91 0.17
CA ASN A 34 -11.01 -0.15 -0.73
C ASN A 34 -10.63 0.16 -2.18
N ARG A 35 -10.45 -0.88 -2.95
CA ARG A 35 -10.27 -0.83 -4.41
C ARG A 35 -11.31 -1.66 -5.15
N SER A 36 -11.40 -1.43 -6.45
CA SER A 36 -12.20 -2.28 -7.34
C SER A 36 -11.47 -3.60 -7.64
N ALA A 37 -12.21 -4.60 -8.12
CA ALA A 37 -11.61 -5.84 -8.63
C ALA A 37 -10.80 -5.61 -9.93
N ILE A 38 -11.08 -4.55 -10.68
CA ILE A 38 -10.21 -4.07 -11.76
C ILE A 38 -9.61 -2.73 -11.31
N TYR A 39 -8.28 -2.64 -11.25
CA TYR A 39 -7.61 -1.53 -10.62
C TYR A 39 -6.20 -1.31 -11.16
N THR A 40 -5.69 -0.10 -11.03
CA THR A 40 -4.27 0.20 -11.21
C THR A 40 -3.57 -0.04 -9.86
N PRO A 41 -2.48 -0.81 -9.79
CA PRO A 41 -1.84 -1.19 -8.52
C PRO A 41 -1.48 0.01 -7.62
N PHE A 42 -1.01 1.10 -8.24
CA PHE A 42 -0.73 2.38 -7.57
C PHE A 42 -0.80 3.52 -8.57
N ALA A 43 -1.00 4.74 -8.09
CA ALA A 43 -1.32 5.90 -8.92
C ALA A 43 -0.24 6.25 -9.97
N GLN A 44 1.03 5.97 -9.68
CA GLN A 44 2.19 6.26 -10.55
C GLN A 44 2.67 5.03 -11.34
N ALA A 45 1.82 3.99 -11.49
CA ALA A 45 2.19 2.78 -12.22
C ALA A 45 2.53 3.08 -13.69
N ILE A 46 3.65 2.55 -14.17
CA ILE A 46 4.07 2.61 -15.56
C ILE A 46 4.31 1.17 -16.04
N PRO A 47 3.56 0.69 -17.06
CA PRO A 47 2.45 1.37 -17.74
C PRO A 47 1.22 1.56 -16.84
N ASN A 48 0.46 2.65 -17.06
CA ASN A 48 -0.80 2.90 -16.34
C ASN A 48 -1.92 1.99 -16.91
N VAL A 49 -1.75 0.70 -16.72
CA VAL A 49 -2.67 -0.33 -17.22
C VAL A 49 -3.31 -1.04 -16.03
N PRO A 50 -4.64 -0.93 -15.84
CA PRO A 50 -5.31 -1.65 -14.77
C PRO A 50 -5.20 -3.17 -14.91
N VAL A 51 -5.14 -3.87 -13.81
CA VAL A 51 -5.15 -5.34 -13.73
C VAL A 51 -6.49 -5.83 -13.17
N ILE A 52 -6.85 -7.08 -13.42
CA ILE A 52 -8.05 -7.68 -12.84
C ILE A 52 -7.63 -8.71 -11.78
N ASP A 53 -8.12 -8.48 -10.58
CA ASP A 53 -8.05 -9.43 -9.47
C ASP A 53 -9.12 -10.52 -9.68
N ARG A 54 -8.68 -11.72 -10.04
CA ARG A 54 -9.58 -12.84 -10.33
C ARG A 54 -10.37 -13.29 -9.12
N GLU A 55 -9.79 -13.22 -7.94
CA GLU A 55 -10.42 -13.65 -6.70
C GLU A 55 -11.60 -12.77 -6.29
N HIS A 56 -11.56 -11.48 -6.64
CA HIS A 56 -12.61 -10.52 -6.28
C HIS A 56 -13.47 -10.11 -7.47
N CYS A 57 -13.18 -10.58 -8.68
CA CYS A 57 -13.93 -10.26 -9.87
C CYS A 57 -15.20 -11.10 -10.01
N ILE A 58 -16.35 -10.47 -10.10
CA ILE A 58 -17.66 -11.13 -10.27
C ILE A 58 -17.69 -11.97 -11.54
N LYS A 59 -17.05 -11.53 -12.63
CA LYS A 59 -16.98 -12.30 -13.88
C LYS A 59 -16.30 -13.65 -13.67
N PHE A 60 -15.16 -13.68 -12.97
CA PHE A 60 -14.45 -14.93 -12.69
C PHE A 60 -15.16 -15.81 -11.68
N LYS A 61 -15.86 -15.22 -10.70
CA LYS A 61 -16.62 -15.97 -9.69
C LYS A 61 -17.91 -16.58 -10.23
N THR A 62 -18.64 -15.86 -11.07
CA THR A 62 -20.04 -16.22 -11.42
C THR A 62 -20.30 -16.34 -12.91
N GLY A 63 -19.37 -15.93 -13.77
CA GLY A 63 -19.54 -15.88 -15.22
C GLY A 63 -20.43 -14.72 -15.73
N LYS A 64 -21.17 -14.03 -14.86
CA LYS A 64 -22.30 -13.15 -15.26
C LYS A 64 -21.96 -11.67 -15.38
N CYS A 65 -20.75 -11.22 -15.07
CA CYS A 65 -20.34 -9.81 -15.17
C CYS A 65 -19.51 -9.58 -16.44
N GLY A 66 -19.59 -8.40 -17.02
CA GLY A 66 -18.82 -7.97 -18.21
C GLY A 66 -18.81 -6.46 -18.34
N VAL A 67 -19.05 -5.72 -17.23
CA VAL A 67 -19.17 -4.25 -17.25
C VAL A 67 -17.90 -3.61 -17.81
N CYS A 68 -16.72 -4.01 -17.33
CA CYS A 68 -15.45 -3.41 -17.76
C CYS A 68 -15.18 -3.59 -19.26
N SER A 69 -15.54 -4.73 -19.86
CA SER A 69 -15.38 -4.91 -21.32
C SER A 69 -16.40 -4.08 -22.12
N LYS A 70 -17.62 -3.91 -21.61
CA LYS A 70 -18.66 -3.11 -22.28
C LYS A 70 -18.33 -1.62 -22.30
N VAL A 71 -17.69 -1.09 -21.26
CA VAL A 71 -17.34 0.34 -21.16
C VAL A 71 -15.95 0.67 -21.73
N CYS A 72 -15.18 -0.34 -22.10
CA CYS A 72 -13.85 -0.14 -22.69
C CYS A 72 -13.94 0.20 -24.18
N GLN A 73 -13.85 1.48 -24.51
CA GLN A 73 -13.88 1.94 -25.91
C GLN A 73 -12.71 1.40 -26.74
N ALA A 74 -11.54 1.18 -26.11
CA ALA A 74 -10.37 0.63 -26.76
C ALA A 74 -10.42 -0.90 -26.96
N GLY A 75 -11.44 -1.59 -26.45
CA GLY A 75 -11.55 -3.04 -26.54
C GLY A 75 -10.38 -3.81 -25.90
N ALA A 76 -9.73 -3.23 -24.90
CA ALA A 76 -8.50 -3.75 -24.31
C ALA A 76 -8.71 -4.85 -23.25
N ILE A 77 -9.95 -5.25 -22.96
CA ILE A 77 -10.24 -6.28 -21.94
C ILE A 77 -10.27 -7.65 -22.59
N ASP A 78 -9.37 -8.50 -22.18
CA ASP A 78 -9.32 -9.91 -22.57
C ASP A 78 -9.36 -10.78 -21.30
N TYR A 79 -10.44 -11.52 -21.09
CA TYR A 79 -10.60 -12.41 -19.94
C TYR A 79 -9.89 -13.76 -20.10
N ASP A 80 -9.55 -14.11 -21.34
CA ASP A 80 -8.96 -15.40 -21.70
C ASP A 80 -7.44 -15.33 -21.83
N GLN A 81 -6.86 -14.16 -21.56
CA GLN A 81 -5.40 -13.94 -21.56
C GLN A 81 -4.70 -14.94 -20.64
N LYS A 82 -3.69 -15.59 -21.16
CA LYS A 82 -2.82 -16.52 -20.43
C LYS A 82 -1.48 -15.89 -20.11
N ASP A 83 -0.84 -16.38 -19.07
CA ASP A 83 0.52 -15.99 -18.73
C ASP A 83 1.48 -16.50 -19.82
N GLU A 84 2.40 -15.64 -20.24
CA GLU A 84 3.49 -15.95 -21.16
C GLU A 84 4.79 -16.02 -20.37
N ILE A 85 5.52 -17.12 -20.52
CA ILE A 85 6.84 -17.30 -19.91
C ILE A 85 7.90 -16.86 -20.93
N VAL A 86 8.59 -15.78 -20.62
CA VAL A 86 9.69 -15.24 -21.43
C VAL A 86 11.02 -15.60 -20.77
N THR A 87 11.95 -16.14 -21.57
CA THR A 87 13.32 -16.45 -21.13
C THR A 87 14.30 -15.52 -21.83
N GLU A 88 15.03 -14.73 -21.05
CA GLU A 88 16.02 -13.78 -21.56
C GLU A 88 17.37 -14.00 -20.88
N LYS A 89 18.45 -13.54 -21.51
CA LYS A 89 19.81 -13.60 -20.95
C LYS A 89 20.25 -12.20 -20.54
N TYR A 90 20.70 -12.05 -19.29
CA TYR A 90 21.20 -10.80 -18.75
C TYR A 90 22.65 -10.93 -18.29
N GLY A 91 23.41 -9.83 -18.39
CA GLY A 91 24.79 -9.77 -17.96
C GLY A 91 24.96 -9.67 -16.44
N ALA A 92 23.99 -9.13 -15.74
CA ALA A 92 23.98 -9.00 -14.28
C ALA A 92 22.55 -8.95 -13.75
N ILE A 93 22.40 -9.28 -12.47
CA ILE A 93 21.13 -9.21 -11.74
C ILE A 93 21.32 -8.31 -10.51
N VAL A 94 20.47 -7.30 -10.38
CA VAL A 94 20.38 -6.46 -9.17
C VAL A 94 19.19 -6.92 -8.34
N VAL A 95 19.47 -7.38 -7.12
CA VAL A 95 18.43 -7.83 -6.19
C VAL A 95 17.90 -6.63 -5.40
N ALA A 96 16.65 -6.26 -5.63
CA ALA A 96 15.96 -5.13 -5.00
C ALA A 96 14.52 -5.55 -4.62
N THR A 97 14.40 -6.55 -3.75
CA THR A 97 13.14 -7.25 -3.42
C THR A 97 12.32 -6.57 -2.34
N GLY A 98 12.79 -5.44 -1.81
CA GLY A 98 12.09 -4.72 -0.74
C GLY A 98 12.24 -5.38 0.63
N PHE A 99 11.25 -5.19 1.49
CA PHE A 99 11.22 -5.72 2.85
C PHE A 99 9.79 -6.14 3.24
N ASP A 100 9.70 -7.04 4.19
CA ASP A 100 8.46 -7.44 4.81
C ASP A 100 8.25 -6.72 6.15
N ILE A 101 7.00 -6.39 6.46
CA ILE A 101 6.64 -5.89 7.79
C ILE A 101 6.56 -7.08 8.75
N ILE A 102 7.05 -6.87 9.95
CA ILE A 102 6.89 -7.84 11.04
C ILE A 102 5.41 -8.06 11.36
N LYS A 103 5.07 -9.29 11.79
CA LYS A 103 3.75 -9.59 12.33
C LYS A 103 3.60 -8.93 13.68
N LEU A 104 2.65 -8.02 13.81
CA LEU A 104 2.43 -7.23 15.02
C LEU A 104 1.62 -7.96 16.10
N ASP A 105 1.04 -9.13 15.76
CA ASP A 105 0.27 -9.97 16.69
C ASP A 105 1.08 -10.44 17.91
N ASN A 106 2.41 -10.40 17.83
CA ASN A 106 3.31 -10.76 18.92
C ASN A 106 3.73 -9.56 19.80
N TYR A 107 3.12 -8.38 19.58
CA TYR A 107 3.52 -7.11 20.22
C TYR A 107 2.30 -6.39 20.79
N ASP A 108 1.53 -7.11 21.64
CA ASP A 108 0.30 -6.60 22.27
C ASP A 108 0.54 -5.35 23.13
N GLU A 109 1.78 -5.19 23.65
CA GLU A 109 2.19 -4.03 24.43
C GLU A 109 2.06 -2.70 23.69
N TYR A 110 2.03 -2.71 22.36
CA TYR A 110 1.83 -1.50 21.53
C TYR A 110 0.38 -1.28 21.12
N ALA A 111 -0.53 -2.19 21.49
CA ALA A 111 -1.98 -2.08 21.24
C ALA A 111 -2.38 -1.87 19.76
N TYR A 112 -1.60 -2.37 18.78
CA TYR A 112 -1.87 -2.20 17.35
C TYR A 112 -3.23 -2.75 16.94
N SER A 113 -3.60 -3.93 17.41
CA SER A 113 -4.92 -4.55 17.14
C SER A 113 -6.07 -3.96 17.97
N GLN A 114 -5.75 -3.19 19.04
CA GLN A 114 -6.72 -2.71 20.00
C GLN A 114 -7.12 -1.25 19.76
N SER A 115 -6.25 -0.45 19.15
CA SER A 115 -6.47 0.97 18.88
C SER A 115 -6.29 1.28 17.40
N LYS A 116 -7.27 1.92 16.80
CA LYS A 116 -7.20 2.37 15.39
C LYS A 116 -6.12 3.43 15.16
N ASP A 117 -5.71 4.15 16.20
CA ASP A 117 -4.73 5.23 16.09
C ASP A 117 -3.29 4.74 16.32
N VAL A 118 -3.11 3.44 16.60
CA VAL A 118 -1.80 2.79 16.56
C VAL A 118 -1.61 2.19 15.17
N ILE A 119 -0.69 2.73 14.41
CA ILE A 119 -0.47 2.41 13.00
C ILE A 119 1.00 2.09 12.71
N THR A 120 1.25 1.39 11.63
CA THR A 120 2.61 1.18 11.14
C THR A 120 3.12 2.41 10.37
N SER A 121 4.43 2.50 10.20
CA SER A 121 5.04 3.56 9.39
C SER A 121 4.59 3.54 7.93
N LEU A 122 4.31 2.37 7.36
CA LEU A 122 3.78 2.27 5.99
C LEU A 122 2.33 2.77 5.90
N GLU A 123 1.52 2.55 6.92
CA GLU A 123 0.17 3.13 7.00
C GLU A 123 0.25 4.66 7.10
N LEU A 124 1.16 5.19 7.93
CA LEU A 124 1.40 6.64 8.00
C LEU A 124 1.89 7.20 6.65
N GLU A 125 2.80 6.51 5.96
CA GLU A 125 3.23 6.88 4.62
C GLU A 125 2.05 6.98 3.64
N ARG A 126 1.09 6.05 3.73
CA ARG A 126 -0.11 6.09 2.89
C ARG A 126 -1.07 7.20 3.28
N ILE A 127 -1.25 7.47 4.57
CA ILE A 127 -2.06 8.60 5.08
C ILE A 127 -1.48 9.93 4.57
N MET A 128 -0.17 10.13 4.67
CA MET A 128 0.48 11.38 4.28
C MET A 128 0.71 11.55 2.77
N ASN A 129 0.40 10.55 1.97
CA ASN A 129 0.56 10.62 0.52
C ASN A 129 -0.68 11.23 -0.15
N ALA A 130 -0.48 12.15 -1.11
CA ALA A 130 -1.57 12.82 -1.83
C ALA A 130 -2.50 11.85 -2.59
N ALA A 131 -1.98 10.68 -3.03
CA ALA A 131 -2.76 9.61 -3.64
C ALA A 131 -3.23 8.56 -2.62
N GLY A 132 -3.06 8.81 -1.33
CA GLY A 132 -3.47 7.94 -0.24
C GLY A 132 -4.93 8.10 0.17
N PRO A 133 -5.37 7.33 1.18
CA PRO A 133 -6.77 7.27 1.61
C PRO A 133 -7.32 8.60 2.12
N THR A 134 -6.48 9.44 2.74
CA THR A 134 -6.82 10.76 3.29
C THR A 134 -6.42 11.92 2.38
N LYS A 135 -5.99 11.64 1.15
CA LYS A 135 -5.49 12.64 0.19
C LYS A 135 -4.30 13.48 0.73
N GLY A 136 -3.49 12.88 1.59
CA GLY A 136 -2.31 13.49 2.19
C GLY A 136 -2.58 14.30 3.47
N HIS A 137 -3.78 14.25 4.00
CA HIS A 137 -4.10 14.86 5.29
C HIS A 137 -3.72 13.91 6.44
N LEU A 138 -3.02 14.44 7.43
CA LEU A 138 -2.69 13.71 8.65
C LEU A 138 -3.94 13.63 9.53
N GLU A 139 -4.53 12.45 9.62
CA GLU A 139 -5.79 12.22 10.33
C GLU A 139 -5.67 10.97 11.20
N ARG A 140 -6.26 11.02 12.39
CA ARG A 140 -6.46 9.84 13.23
C ARG A 140 -7.55 8.97 12.61
N LEU A 141 -7.33 7.66 12.56
CA LEU A 141 -8.29 6.71 11.98
C LEU A 141 -9.55 6.54 12.84
N SER A 142 -9.49 6.97 14.12
CA SER A 142 -10.63 6.89 15.04
C SER A 142 -11.69 7.98 14.80
N ASP A 143 -11.28 9.21 14.46
CA ASP A 143 -12.18 10.37 14.41
C ASP A 143 -11.94 11.33 13.24
N GLY A 144 -10.96 11.06 12.36
CA GLY A 144 -10.67 11.88 11.19
C GLY A 144 -10.05 13.24 11.49
N LYS A 145 -9.54 13.48 12.71
CA LYS A 145 -8.92 14.76 13.10
C LYS A 145 -7.42 14.65 13.12
N ALA A 146 -6.74 15.77 12.89
CA ALA A 146 -5.29 15.84 13.05
C ALA A 146 -4.89 15.57 14.53
N PRO A 147 -3.89 14.73 14.79
CA PRO A 147 -3.39 14.49 16.14
C PRO A 147 -2.67 15.73 16.67
N LYS A 148 -2.80 16.02 17.97
CA LYS A 148 -1.98 17.01 18.67
C LYS A 148 -0.63 16.43 19.10
N GLU A 149 -0.62 15.14 19.43
CA GLU A 149 0.56 14.40 19.85
C GLU A 149 0.74 13.19 18.93
N LEU A 150 1.92 13.00 18.38
CA LEU A 150 2.30 11.86 17.56
C LEU A 150 3.59 11.25 18.11
N VAL A 151 3.56 9.94 18.32
CA VAL A 151 4.67 9.19 18.90
C VAL A 151 5.19 8.17 17.90
N PHE A 152 6.49 8.16 17.67
CA PHE A 152 7.19 7.10 16.95
C PHE A 152 7.91 6.20 17.94
N ILE A 153 7.72 4.88 17.79
CA ILE A 153 8.46 3.86 18.53
C ILE A 153 9.35 3.13 17.55
N GLN A 154 10.64 3.29 17.69
CA GLN A 154 11.65 2.71 16.81
C GLN A 154 11.99 1.27 17.20
N CYS A 155 12.61 0.54 16.28
CA CYS A 155 13.17 -0.79 16.48
C CYS A 155 12.14 -1.87 16.84
N VAL A 156 10.83 -1.64 16.71
CA VAL A 156 9.81 -2.69 16.93
C VAL A 156 10.08 -3.86 15.97
N GLY A 157 10.32 -5.05 16.55
CA GLY A 157 10.66 -6.24 15.79
C GLY A 157 12.07 -6.29 15.19
N SER A 158 12.91 -5.29 15.46
CA SER A 158 14.33 -5.25 15.09
C SER A 158 15.19 -5.10 16.34
N ARG A 159 16.42 -5.63 16.32
CA ARG A 159 17.35 -5.61 17.45
C ARG A 159 16.78 -6.28 18.70
N CYS A 160 15.92 -7.27 18.48
CA CYS A 160 15.31 -8.08 19.54
C CYS A 160 16.34 -9.03 20.15
N SER A 161 16.27 -9.20 21.46
CA SER A 161 17.01 -10.24 22.19
C SER A 161 16.23 -11.54 22.34
N ASP A 162 14.99 -11.55 21.87
CA ASP A 162 14.07 -12.69 21.92
C ASP A 162 13.64 -13.14 20.50
N ASP A 163 12.88 -14.23 20.42
CA ASP A 163 12.45 -14.85 19.16
C ASP A 163 11.27 -14.12 18.47
N ARG A 164 10.71 -13.06 19.08
CA ARG A 164 9.58 -12.33 18.52
C ARG A 164 9.97 -11.50 17.29
N GLY A 165 11.24 -11.13 17.16
CA GLY A 165 11.74 -10.30 16.07
C GLY A 165 13.09 -10.75 15.52
N LYS A 166 13.80 -9.83 14.91
CA LYS A 166 15.13 -10.06 14.34
C LYS A 166 16.22 -9.43 15.20
N PRO A 167 17.38 -10.11 15.42
CA PRO A 167 18.45 -9.57 16.25
C PRO A 167 19.22 -8.39 15.60
N TYR A 168 19.02 -8.16 14.31
CA TYR A 168 19.70 -7.11 13.56
C TYR A 168 18.82 -5.88 13.33
N CYS A 169 19.44 -4.76 12.97
CA CYS A 169 18.78 -3.52 12.61
C CYS A 169 18.20 -3.61 11.18
N SER A 170 16.96 -3.15 10.99
CA SER A 170 16.33 -3.05 9.67
C SER A 170 16.97 -1.99 8.76
N LYS A 171 17.73 -1.04 9.33
CA LYS A 171 18.42 0.07 8.64
C LYS A 171 17.52 1.03 7.84
N ILE A 172 16.23 1.05 8.13
CA ILE A 172 15.27 1.90 7.42
C ILE A 172 14.47 2.81 8.34
N CYS A 173 14.17 2.38 9.58
CA CYS A 173 13.21 3.08 10.44
C CYS A 173 13.67 4.49 10.84
N CYS A 174 14.96 4.72 11.11
CA CYS A 174 15.45 6.04 11.47
C CYS A 174 15.24 7.06 10.35
N MET A 175 15.52 6.67 9.11
CA MET A 175 15.37 7.56 7.95
C MET A 175 13.92 7.91 7.66
N TYR A 176 13.01 6.94 7.62
CA TYR A 176 11.61 7.26 7.35
C TYR A 176 10.96 8.02 8.49
N THR A 177 11.36 7.78 9.74
CA THR A 177 10.86 8.56 10.89
C THR A 177 11.35 10.00 10.82
N ALA A 178 12.61 10.24 10.52
CA ALA A 178 13.14 11.59 10.32
C ALA A 178 12.36 12.32 9.21
N LYS A 179 12.14 11.67 8.05
CA LYS A 179 11.32 12.20 6.96
C LYS A 179 9.91 12.56 7.40
N HIS A 180 9.22 11.63 8.09
CA HIS A 180 7.85 11.87 8.54
C HIS A 180 7.77 12.98 9.59
N ALA A 181 8.69 13.00 10.55
CA ALA A 181 8.75 14.04 11.57
C ALA A 181 8.95 15.44 10.94
N MET A 182 9.85 15.57 9.95
CA MET A 182 10.05 16.81 9.21
C MET A 182 8.78 17.24 8.47
N LEU A 183 8.14 16.34 7.72
CA LEU A 183 6.93 16.65 6.96
C LEU A 183 5.76 17.03 7.87
N ILE A 184 5.63 16.37 9.03
CA ILE A 184 4.58 16.68 10.01
C ILE A 184 4.83 18.06 10.62
N ARG A 185 6.05 18.35 11.07
CA ARG A 185 6.39 19.65 11.64
C ARG A 185 6.20 20.81 10.66
N ASP A 186 6.46 20.58 9.37
CA ASP A 186 6.27 21.58 8.31
C ASP A 186 4.78 21.85 8.05
N LYS A 187 3.96 20.80 7.89
CA LYS A 187 2.55 20.92 7.53
C LYS A 187 1.59 21.11 8.71
N TYR A 188 1.98 20.62 9.90
CA TYR A 188 1.15 20.60 11.11
C TYR A 188 1.96 21.13 12.29
N PRO A 189 2.26 22.43 12.37
CA PRO A 189 3.12 23.03 13.38
C PRO A 189 2.58 22.84 14.81
N ASP A 190 1.28 22.65 14.98
CA ASP A 190 0.61 22.41 16.27
C ASP A 190 0.65 20.94 16.69
N THR A 191 1.19 20.03 15.87
CA THR A 191 1.37 18.63 16.22
C THR A 191 2.75 18.42 16.84
N ASN A 192 2.80 17.99 18.09
CA ASN A 192 4.04 17.57 18.72
C ASN A 192 4.46 16.20 18.24
N VAL A 193 5.76 16.02 17.99
CA VAL A 193 6.33 14.74 17.57
C VAL A 193 7.35 14.27 18.57
N THR A 194 7.12 13.09 19.14
CA THR A 194 8.03 12.41 20.06
C THR A 194 8.56 11.13 19.44
N VAL A 195 9.85 10.85 19.58
CA VAL A 195 10.49 9.65 19.04
C VAL A 195 11.18 8.88 20.17
N PHE A 196 10.75 7.63 20.38
CA PHE A 196 11.45 6.68 21.26
C PHE A 196 12.39 5.81 20.45
N TYR A 197 13.66 5.79 20.79
CA TYR A 197 14.70 5.08 20.04
C TYR A 197 15.78 4.51 20.99
N ILE A 198 16.52 3.52 20.52
CA ILE A 198 17.70 2.96 21.20
C ILE A 198 18.94 3.79 20.85
N ASP A 199 19.18 3.95 19.56
CA ASP A 199 20.17 4.83 18.94
C ASP A 199 19.71 5.20 17.52
N VAL A 200 20.32 6.21 16.90
CA VAL A 200 20.03 6.62 15.53
C VAL A 200 21.06 5.98 14.60
N ARG A 201 20.55 5.27 13.58
CA ARG A 201 21.36 4.61 12.55
C ARG A 201 20.88 5.05 11.17
N THR A 202 21.57 5.97 10.58
CA THR A 202 21.30 6.54 9.25
C THR A 202 22.44 6.24 8.28
#